data_1802131d669990fc21dca16bb21b563b
#
_entry.id   1802131d669990fc21dca16bb21b563b
#
_cell.length_a   1.000
_cell.length_b   1.000
_cell.length_c   1.000
_cell.angle_alpha   90.00
_cell.angle_beta   90.00
_cell.angle_gamma   90.00
#
_symmetry.space_group_name_H-M   'P 1'
#
loop_
_entity.id
_entity.type
_entity.pdbx_description
1 polymer ?
#
loop_
_entity_poly.entity_id
_entity_poly.type
_entity_poly.pdbx_seq_one_letter_code
_entity_poly.pdbx_strand_id
1 'polypeptide(L)' 'MTPTADEFDRLERLLHRPVSTRPDWLKAWRNEANYLLYLARRAVDDDDVELVEELEAQAREMADMVEARLRHEGLW' A
#
# COMPACT_ATOMS: atom_id res chain seq x y z
N MET A 1 -17.94 -9.24 -2.03
CA MET A 1 -16.59 -8.81 -1.62
C MET A 1 -15.79 -8.43 -2.86
N THR A 2 -15.31 -7.22 -2.91
CA THR A 2 -14.53 -6.77 -4.06
C THR A 2 -13.06 -7.08 -3.85
N PRO A 3 -12.34 -7.61 -4.87
CA PRO A 3 -10.91 -7.90 -4.76
C PRO A 3 -10.05 -6.68 -4.41
N THR A 4 -10.57 -5.50 -4.71
CA THR A 4 -9.88 -4.23 -4.52
C THR A 4 -9.54 -3.92 -3.07
N ALA A 5 -10.42 -4.30 -2.12
CA ALA A 5 -10.20 -4.02 -0.70
C ALA A 5 -8.98 -4.78 -0.16
N ASP A 6 -8.72 -5.98 -0.65
CA ASP A 6 -7.65 -6.84 -0.14
C ASP A 6 -6.25 -6.24 -0.40
N GLU A 7 -6.03 -5.66 -1.58
CA GLU A 7 -4.73 -5.07 -1.92
C GLU A 7 -4.46 -3.79 -1.14
N PHE A 8 -5.47 -2.97 -0.94
CA PHE A 8 -5.33 -1.75 -0.14
C PHE A 8 -5.08 -2.08 1.33
N ASP A 9 -5.80 -3.05 1.85
CA ASP A 9 -5.61 -3.51 3.24
C ASP A 9 -4.23 -4.12 3.43
N ARG A 10 -3.74 -4.89 2.47
CA ARG A 10 -2.41 -5.46 2.51
C ARG A 10 -1.34 -4.38 2.57
N LEU A 11 -1.45 -3.38 1.73
CA LEU A 11 -0.51 -2.26 1.71
C LEU A 11 -0.53 -1.50 3.04
N GLU A 12 -1.71 -1.22 3.56
CA GLU A 12 -1.85 -0.52 4.84
C GLU A 12 -1.20 -1.29 5.97
N ARG A 13 -1.44 -2.61 6.04
CA ARG A 13 -0.85 -3.45 7.08
C ARG A 13 0.67 -3.52 6.99
N LEU A 14 1.22 -3.59 5.77
CA LEU A 14 2.66 -3.61 5.57
C LEU A 14 3.33 -2.34 6.10
N LEU A 15 2.73 -1.19 5.82
CA LEU A 15 3.29 0.10 6.20
C LEU A 15 3.17 0.40 7.69
N HIS A 16 2.22 -0.22 8.35
CA HIS A 16 2.02 -0.07 9.80
C HIS A 16 2.57 -1.25 10.59
N ARG A 17 3.27 -2.17 9.92
CA ARG A 17 3.89 -3.31 10.59
C ARG A 17 4.91 -2.84 11.62
N PRO A 18 4.89 -3.38 12.85
CA PRO A 18 5.90 -3.04 13.85
C PRO A 18 7.28 -3.50 13.41
N VAL A 19 8.24 -2.59 13.46
CA VAL A 19 9.65 -2.88 13.18
C VAL A 19 10.49 -2.29 14.30
N SER A 20 11.62 -2.94 14.60
CA SER A 20 12.49 -2.50 15.69
C SER A 20 13.11 -1.12 15.40
N THR A 21 13.43 -0.86 14.15
CA THR A 21 13.94 0.44 13.69
C THR A 21 13.23 0.78 12.38
N ARG A 22 12.64 1.96 12.31
CA ARG A 22 11.93 2.37 11.10
C ARG A 22 12.88 3.14 10.18
N PRO A 23 13.30 2.54 9.07
CA PRO A 23 14.23 3.21 8.14
C PRO A 23 13.54 4.38 7.40
N ASP A 24 14.35 5.32 6.93
CA ASP A 24 13.83 6.51 6.24
C ASP A 24 13.09 6.16 4.94
N TRP A 25 13.54 5.13 4.21
CA TRP A 25 12.86 4.72 2.99
C TRP A 25 11.44 4.23 3.28
N LEU A 26 11.21 3.59 4.43
CA LEU A 26 9.88 3.12 4.81
C LEU A 26 8.96 4.31 5.11
N LYS A 27 9.48 5.35 5.74
CA LYS A 27 8.72 6.57 6.00
C LYS A 27 8.30 7.24 4.70
N ALA A 28 9.23 7.32 3.73
CA ALA A 28 8.94 7.90 2.42
C ALA A 28 7.86 7.11 1.68
N TRP A 29 7.95 5.78 1.67
CA TRP A 29 6.93 4.92 1.06
C TRP A 29 5.59 5.05 1.76
N ARG A 30 5.61 5.22 3.08
CA ARG A 30 4.38 5.41 3.84
C ARG A 30 3.62 6.67 3.40
N ASN A 31 4.35 7.75 3.15
CA ASN A 31 3.73 8.99 2.67
C ASN A 31 3.11 8.80 1.28
N GLU A 32 3.85 8.14 0.38
CA GLU A 32 3.34 7.81 -0.95
C GLU A 32 2.09 6.94 -0.89
N ALA A 33 2.13 5.92 -0.05
CA ALA A 33 1.01 4.99 0.10
C ALA A 33 -0.20 5.65 0.73
N ASN A 34 -0.02 6.55 1.68
CA ASN A 34 -1.13 7.28 2.28
C ASN A 34 -1.87 8.09 1.21
N TYR A 35 -1.14 8.72 0.29
CA TYR A 35 -1.74 9.45 -0.80
C TYR A 35 -2.51 8.51 -1.74
N LEU A 36 -1.91 7.39 -2.10
CA LEU A 36 -2.56 6.38 -2.95
C LEU A 36 -3.85 5.87 -2.31
N LEU A 37 -3.81 5.55 -1.01
CA LEU A 37 -4.98 5.07 -0.28
C LEU A 37 -6.07 6.13 -0.18
N TYR A 38 -5.69 7.40 -0.06
CA TYR A 38 -6.64 8.51 -0.08
C TYR A 38 -7.38 8.57 -1.43
N LEU A 39 -6.62 8.49 -2.53
CA LEU A 39 -7.21 8.47 -3.87
C LEU A 39 -8.10 7.26 -4.09
N ALA A 40 -7.70 6.10 -3.56
CA ALA A 40 -8.47 4.87 -3.67
C ALA A 40 -9.83 4.99 -2.97
N ARG A 41 -9.85 5.57 -1.78
CA ARG A 41 -11.10 5.78 -1.05
C ARG A 41 -12.04 6.70 -1.82
N ARG A 42 -11.50 7.76 -2.41
CA ARG A 42 -12.31 8.68 -3.23
C ARG A 42 -12.85 8.00 -4.48
N ALA A 43 -12.02 7.17 -5.14
CA ALA A 43 -12.45 6.44 -6.33
C ALA A 43 -13.57 5.44 -6.01
N VAL A 44 -13.48 4.77 -4.86
CA VAL A 44 -14.55 3.86 -4.41
C VAL A 44 -15.85 4.63 -4.14
N ASP A 45 -15.76 5.77 -3.46
CA ASP A 45 -16.91 6.60 -3.16
C ASP A 45 -17.59 7.14 -4.43
N ASP A 46 -16.80 7.43 -5.45
CA ASP A 46 -17.27 7.93 -6.75
C ASP A 46 -17.71 6.82 -7.70
N ASP A 47 -17.61 5.55 -7.30
CA ASP A 47 -17.89 4.38 -8.13
C ASP A 47 -17.07 4.36 -9.42
N ASP A 48 -15.86 4.90 -9.37
CA ASP A 48 -14.95 4.91 -10.53
C ASP A 48 -14.17 3.61 -10.59
N VAL A 49 -14.79 2.58 -11.17
CA VAL A 49 -14.25 1.22 -11.19
C VAL A 49 -12.89 1.15 -11.89
N GLU A 50 -12.73 1.87 -13.01
CA GLU A 50 -11.48 1.86 -13.76
C GLU A 50 -10.32 2.44 -12.94
N LEU A 51 -10.59 3.54 -12.24
CA LEU A 51 -9.57 4.15 -11.38
C LEU A 51 -9.24 3.27 -10.18
N VAL A 52 -10.24 2.63 -9.60
CA VAL A 52 -10.03 1.69 -8.49
C VAL A 52 -9.12 0.54 -8.93
N GLU A 53 -9.35 -0.04 -10.10
CA GLU A 53 -8.53 -1.13 -10.63
C GLU A 53 -7.09 -0.67 -10.87
N GLU A 54 -6.91 0.53 -11.42
CA GLU A 54 -5.59 1.09 -11.66
C GLU A 54 -4.84 1.32 -10.35
N LEU A 55 -5.50 1.92 -9.36
CA LEU A 55 -4.91 2.15 -8.05
C LEU A 55 -4.61 0.85 -7.31
N GLU A 56 -5.45 -0.17 -7.49
CA GLU A 56 -5.21 -1.49 -6.93
C GLU A 56 -3.93 -2.11 -7.48
N ALA A 57 -3.71 -2.00 -8.78
CA ALA A 57 -2.49 -2.51 -9.41
C ALA A 57 -1.26 -1.79 -8.86
N GLN A 58 -1.34 -0.47 -8.69
CA GLN A 58 -0.26 0.31 -8.08
C GLN A 58 -0.02 -0.09 -6.63
N ALA A 59 -1.08 -0.33 -5.87
CA ALA A 59 -0.97 -0.78 -4.48
C ALA A 59 -0.27 -2.13 -4.39
N ARG A 60 -0.58 -3.05 -5.30
CA ARG A 60 0.05 -4.36 -5.36
C ARG A 60 1.55 -4.24 -5.62
N GLU A 61 1.93 -3.45 -6.62
CA GLU A 61 3.34 -3.24 -6.94
C GLU A 61 4.09 -2.64 -5.75
N MET A 62 3.51 -1.63 -5.13
CA MET A 62 4.11 -0.98 -3.97
C MET A 62 4.25 -1.95 -2.80
N ALA A 63 3.22 -2.73 -2.51
CA ALA A 63 3.24 -3.72 -1.44
C ALA A 63 4.32 -4.78 -1.69
N ASP A 64 4.44 -5.27 -2.93
CA ASP A 64 5.46 -6.26 -3.28
C ASP A 64 6.87 -5.70 -3.09
N MET A 65 7.09 -4.45 -3.50
CA MET A 65 8.39 -3.80 -3.33
C MET A 65 8.75 -3.59 -1.87
N VAL A 66 7.81 -3.11 -1.08
CA VAL A 66 8.03 -2.87 0.35
C VAL A 66 8.31 -4.17 1.07
N GLU A 67 7.52 -5.21 0.81
CA GLU A 67 7.73 -6.52 1.41
C GLU A 67 9.10 -7.09 1.07
N ALA A 68 9.47 -7.07 -0.20
CA ALA A 68 10.76 -7.58 -0.66
C ALA A 68 11.92 -6.86 0.03
N ARG A 69 11.83 -5.54 0.17
CA ARG A 69 12.89 -4.76 0.80
C ARG A 69 12.95 -5.02 2.31
N LEU A 70 11.80 -5.14 2.97
CA LEU A 70 11.78 -5.49 4.39
C LEU A 70 12.43 -6.84 4.64
N ARG A 71 12.16 -7.82 3.79
CA ARG A 71 12.78 -9.15 3.89
C ARG A 71 14.28 -9.07 3.66
N HIS A 72 14.70 -8.31 2.65
CA HIS A 72 16.12 -8.16 2.31
C HIS A 72 16.91 -7.51 3.45
N GLU A 73 16.33 -6.56 4.13
CA GLU A 73 16.99 -5.86 5.23
C GLU A 73 16.79 -6.54 6.59
N GLY A 74 16.13 -7.67 6.62
CA GLY A 74 15.92 -8.42 7.86
C GLY A 74 14.93 -7.80 8.80
N LEU A 75 14.04 -6.95 8.30
CA LEU A 75 13.02 -6.28 9.11
C LEU A 75 11.65 -6.97 9.05
N TRP A 76 11.58 -8.07 8.29
CA TRP A 76 10.33 -8.83 8.16
C TRP A 76 10.10 -9.69 9.40
#